data_a6228c63a9db54d9de903fd614e1d5e0
#
_entry.id   a6228c63a9db54d9de903fd614e1d5e0
#
_cell.length_a   1.000
_cell.length_b   1.000
_cell.length_c   1.000
_cell.angle_alpha   90.00
_cell.angle_beta   90.00
_cell.angle_gamma   90.00
#
_symmetry.space_group_name_H-M   'P 1'
#
loop_
_entity.id
_entity.type
_entity.pdbx_description
1 polymer ?
#
loop_
_entity_poly.entity_id
_entity_poly.type
_entity_poly.pdbx_seq_one_letter_code
_entity_poly.pdbx_strand_id
1 'polypeptide(L)'
;MGLSMSTYYADPKISRAEKEEQDADLRGKIEQIRVEFPRTGYRMLLHHLKRQGIKIGETRLRRIIEKFNLQFKPTKRFVKTTDSNHEFEIYPNLIEELMIDDINQVWTADLTYIRIENGFIYLAVIIDLFSRKIIGWQISKRIDRFLALDALKMAIERRNPPRGTIHHSDRGSQYLCDDYTELLTENGFHTSCSAKGNPYDNAWTESLMKTLKYDEIYMYEYKTYLNVVEKLPKFIEEVYNKKRLHSSLNYLPPEEFENKFANKNESEYQTNVSRPSFRL
;
A
#
# COMPACT_ATOMS: atom_id res chain seq x y z
N MET A 1 20.81 -43.69 9.00
CA MET A 1 21.20 -42.75 7.94
C MET A 1 22.68 -42.41 8.17
N GLY A 2 23.58 -42.94 7.34
CA GLY A 2 25.03 -42.72 7.51
C GLY A 2 25.43 -41.40 6.89
N LEU A 3 25.87 -40.46 7.70
CA LEU A 3 26.60 -39.28 7.23
C LEU A 3 27.94 -39.75 6.61
N SER A 4 28.36 -39.14 5.50
CA SER A 4 29.67 -39.42 4.93
C SER A 4 30.76 -39.06 5.94
N MET A 5 31.88 -39.83 5.97
CA MET A 5 33.01 -39.56 6.87
C MET A 5 33.56 -38.13 6.70
N SER A 6 33.57 -37.60 5.48
CA SER A 6 33.98 -36.22 5.19
C SER A 6 33.08 -35.17 5.85
N THR A 7 31.77 -35.48 5.98
CA THR A 7 30.82 -34.57 6.66
C THR A 7 30.97 -34.64 8.19
N TYR A 8 31.38 -35.78 8.74
CA TYR A 8 31.57 -36.00 10.17
C TYR A 8 32.81 -35.27 10.71
N TYR A 9 33.88 -35.21 9.92
CA TYR A 9 35.16 -34.59 10.30
C TYR A 9 35.34 -33.17 9.73
N ALA A 10 34.36 -32.62 9.02
CA ALA A 10 34.43 -31.25 8.53
C ALA A 10 34.33 -30.27 9.72
N ASP A 11 35.40 -29.59 10.01
CA ASP A 11 35.36 -28.47 10.97
C ASP A 11 34.31 -27.46 10.50
N PRO A 12 33.40 -27.05 11.36
CA PRO A 12 32.43 -26.03 11.00
C PRO A 12 33.18 -24.73 10.68
N LYS A 13 33.00 -24.20 9.46
CA LYS A 13 33.62 -22.95 8.99
C LYS A 13 33.37 -21.75 9.95
N ILE A 14 32.40 -21.87 10.83
CA ILE A 14 32.00 -20.86 11.82
C ILE A 14 31.72 -21.60 13.15
N SER A 15 32.29 -21.14 14.24
CA SER A 15 32.07 -21.72 15.57
C SER A 15 30.61 -21.60 16.02
N ARG A 16 30.21 -22.39 17.01
CA ARG A 16 28.85 -22.32 17.57
C ARG A 16 28.57 -20.95 18.20
N ALA A 17 29.58 -20.40 18.91
CA ALA A 17 29.48 -19.09 19.53
C ALA A 17 29.27 -17.96 18.49
N GLU A 18 30.07 -17.96 17.42
CA GLU A 18 29.91 -17.00 16.31
C GLU A 18 28.56 -17.11 15.63
N LYS A 19 27.99 -18.32 15.49
CA LYS A 19 26.62 -18.48 14.94
C LYS A 19 25.57 -17.90 15.89
N GLU A 20 25.72 -18.08 17.18
CA GLU A 20 24.80 -17.54 18.18
C GLU A 20 24.85 -16.01 18.21
N GLU A 21 26.05 -15.43 18.12
CA GLU A 21 26.23 -13.97 17.99
C GLU A 21 25.60 -13.42 16.73
N GLN A 22 25.86 -14.02 15.56
CA GLN A 22 25.23 -13.62 14.31
C GLN A 22 23.70 -13.76 14.32
N ASP A 23 23.16 -14.78 15.01
CA ASP A 23 21.72 -14.96 15.17
C ASP A 23 21.13 -13.88 16.10
N ALA A 24 21.87 -13.44 17.14
CA ALA A 24 21.46 -12.36 18.03
C ALA A 24 21.47 -11.00 17.31
N ASP A 25 22.52 -10.69 16.54
CA ASP A 25 22.57 -9.49 15.71
C ASP A 25 21.41 -9.42 14.71
N LEU A 26 21.12 -10.55 14.06
CA LEU A 26 20.03 -10.62 13.10
C LEU A 26 18.67 -10.47 13.78
N ARG A 27 18.50 -11.00 15.00
CA ARG A 27 17.33 -10.74 15.83
C ARG A 27 17.14 -9.24 16.07
N GLY A 28 18.18 -8.53 16.49
CA GLY A 28 18.13 -7.08 16.74
C GLY A 28 17.69 -6.30 15.49
N LYS A 29 18.19 -6.66 14.31
CA LYS A 29 17.79 -6.05 13.03
C LYS A 29 16.34 -6.35 12.66
N ILE A 30 15.86 -7.57 12.90
CA ILE A 30 14.44 -7.93 12.70
C ILE A 30 13.55 -7.11 13.64
N GLU A 31 13.95 -6.97 14.90
CA GLU A 31 13.21 -6.16 15.89
C GLU A 31 13.17 -4.69 15.49
N GLN A 32 14.26 -4.10 14.98
CA GLN A 32 14.29 -2.73 14.46
C GLN A 32 13.32 -2.55 13.27
N ILE A 33 13.32 -3.45 12.29
CA ILE A 33 12.38 -3.40 11.17
C ILE A 33 10.94 -3.46 11.69
N ARG A 34 10.68 -4.25 12.72
CA ARG A 34 9.33 -4.41 13.29
C ARG A 34 8.87 -3.25 14.15
N VAL A 35 9.77 -2.39 14.63
CA VAL A 35 9.36 -1.12 15.24
C VAL A 35 8.64 -0.23 14.24
N GLU A 36 9.12 -0.19 13.00
CA GLU A 36 8.50 0.61 11.92
C GLU A 36 7.40 -0.16 11.17
N PHE A 37 7.55 -1.48 11.03
CA PHE A 37 6.61 -2.37 10.31
C PHE A 37 6.21 -3.57 11.18
N PRO A 38 5.38 -3.39 12.21
CA PRO A 38 5.14 -4.40 13.25
C PRO A 38 4.59 -5.72 12.72
N ARG A 39 3.81 -5.68 11.64
CA ARG A 39 3.12 -6.84 11.05
C ARG A 39 3.83 -7.46 9.86
N THR A 40 5.06 -7.07 9.60
CA THR A 40 5.84 -7.56 8.48
C THR A 40 6.07 -9.07 8.55
N GLY A 41 5.54 -9.80 7.58
CA GLY A 41 5.76 -11.23 7.42
C GLY A 41 7.20 -11.56 6.97
N TYR A 42 7.62 -12.82 7.10
CA TYR A 42 9.00 -13.22 6.81
C TYR A 42 9.49 -12.88 5.39
N ARG A 43 8.61 -12.92 4.38
CA ARG A 43 8.98 -12.53 3.00
C ARG A 43 9.36 -11.07 2.90
N MET A 44 8.57 -10.19 3.49
CA MET A 44 8.88 -8.76 3.56
C MET A 44 10.14 -8.49 4.39
N LEU A 45 10.29 -9.16 5.55
CA LEU A 45 11.53 -9.08 6.36
C LEU A 45 12.76 -9.46 5.54
N LEU A 46 12.67 -10.51 4.71
CA LEU A 46 13.76 -10.92 3.83
C LEU A 46 14.16 -9.79 2.87
N HIS A 47 13.20 -9.09 2.30
CA HIS A 47 13.47 -7.96 1.40
C HIS A 47 14.01 -6.74 2.13
N HIS A 48 13.49 -6.40 3.32
CA HIS A 48 14.05 -5.33 4.16
C HIS A 48 15.51 -5.62 4.53
N LEU A 49 15.83 -6.84 4.97
CA LEU A 49 17.19 -7.24 5.31
C LEU A 49 18.13 -7.19 4.09
N LYS A 50 17.67 -7.65 2.92
CA LYS A 50 18.43 -7.55 1.67
C LYS A 50 18.72 -6.09 1.29
N ARG A 51 17.78 -5.18 1.46
CA ARG A 51 17.96 -3.73 1.21
C ARG A 51 19.00 -3.11 2.17
N GLN A 52 19.15 -3.67 3.37
CA GLN A 52 20.21 -3.30 4.33
C GLN A 52 21.56 -4.00 4.04
N GLY A 53 21.70 -4.70 2.90
CA GLY A 53 22.92 -5.41 2.51
C GLY A 53 23.11 -6.77 3.18
N ILE A 54 22.12 -7.25 3.95
CA ILE A 54 22.22 -8.51 4.68
C ILE A 54 21.82 -9.68 3.77
N LYS A 55 22.78 -10.53 3.46
CA LYS A 55 22.56 -11.76 2.67
C LYS A 55 22.08 -12.89 3.60
N ILE A 56 20.78 -13.18 3.54
CA ILE A 56 20.16 -14.26 4.30
C ILE A 56 19.22 -15.07 3.42
N GLY A 57 19.20 -16.39 3.60
CA GLY A 57 18.23 -17.29 2.98
C GLY A 57 16.93 -17.41 3.80
N GLU A 58 15.84 -17.74 3.12
CA GLU A 58 14.51 -17.88 3.74
C GLU A 58 14.50 -18.88 4.91
N THR A 59 15.12 -20.04 4.71
CA THR A 59 15.17 -21.10 5.73
C THR A 59 15.85 -20.63 7.02
N ARG A 60 16.98 -19.90 6.92
CA ARG A 60 17.66 -19.33 8.10
C ARG A 60 16.80 -18.27 8.76
N LEU A 61 16.16 -17.39 7.99
CA LEU A 61 15.30 -16.35 8.54
C LEU A 61 14.11 -16.93 9.30
N ARG A 62 13.42 -17.92 8.74
CA ARG A 62 12.30 -18.61 9.40
C ARG A 62 12.73 -19.26 10.72
N ARG A 63 13.88 -19.96 10.72
CA ARG A 63 14.45 -20.57 11.92
C ARG A 63 14.70 -19.53 13.02
N ILE A 64 15.21 -18.35 12.68
CA ILE A 64 15.48 -17.27 13.63
C ILE A 64 14.19 -16.69 14.19
N ILE A 65 13.20 -16.45 13.33
CA ILE A 65 11.88 -15.99 13.74
C ILE A 65 11.25 -16.97 14.74
N GLU A 66 11.39 -18.27 14.52
CA GLU A 66 10.90 -19.32 15.40
C GLU A 66 11.71 -19.40 16.69
N LYS A 67 13.05 -19.48 16.60
CA LYS A 67 13.98 -19.57 17.74
C LYS A 67 13.78 -18.47 18.77
N PHE A 68 13.51 -17.24 18.31
CA PHE A 68 13.35 -16.07 19.17
C PHE A 68 11.88 -15.67 19.38
N ASN A 69 10.95 -16.53 19.00
CA ASN A 69 9.51 -16.30 19.14
C ASN A 69 9.03 -14.96 18.57
N LEU A 70 9.57 -14.62 17.39
CA LEU A 70 9.27 -13.39 16.68
C LEU A 70 8.08 -13.51 15.69
N GLN A 71 7.18 -14.49 15.86
CA GLN A 71 6.00 -14.62 15.01
C GLN A 71 4.99 -13.51 15.34
N PHE A 72 4.40 -12.95 14.26
CA PHE A 72 3.29 -12.04 14.41
C PHE A 72 1.98 -12.85 14.57
N LYS A 73 1.17 -12.52 15.59
CA LYS A 73 -0.16 -13.10 15.80
C LYS A 73 -1.22 -12.10 15.32
N PRO A 74 -1.99 -12.42 14.24
CA PRO A 74 -3.02 -11.53 13.76
C PRO A 74 -4.18 -11.42 14.75
N THR A 75 -4.60 -10.19 15.08
CA THR A 75 -5.85 -9.93 15.81
C THR A 75 -6.99 -9.78 14.80
N LYS A 76 -8.07 -10.54 14.98
CA LYS A 76 -9.27 -10.41 14.16
C LYS A 76 -10.16 -9.29 14.70
N ARG A 77 -10.46 -8.27 13.89
CA ARG A 77 -11.51 -7.29 14.17
C ARG A 77 -12.25 -7.02 12.85
N PHE A 78 -13.59 -7.15 12.86
CA PHE A 78 -14.45 -6.87 11.70
C PHE A 78 -15.59 -5.95 12.13
N VAL A 79 -15.86 -4.93 11.33
CA VAL A 79 -17.09 -4.13 11.39
C VAL A 79 -17.46 -3.75 9.95
N LYS A 80 -18.74 -3.90 9.58
CA LYS A 80 -19.29 -3.60 8.25
C LYS A 80 -19.89 -2.19 8.27
N THR A 81 -19.61 -1.35 7.27
CA THR A 81 -19.89 0.09 7.30
C THR A 81 -20.45 0.73 6.03
N THR A 82 -20.77 -0.02 4.99
CA THR A 82 -21.25 0.58 3.73
C THR A 82 -22.77 0.51 3.66
N ASP A 83 -23.42 1.68 3.48
CA ASP A 83 -24.82 1.80 3.07
C ASP A 83 -24.87 2.14 1.59
N SER A 84 -25.35 1.21 0.77
CA SER A 84 -25.43 1.32 -0.69
C SER A 84 -26.88 1.48 -1.19
N ASN A 85 -27.79 1.92 -0.34
CA ASN A 85 -29.22 2.08 -0.68
C ASN A 85 -29.53 3.55 -0.98
N HIS A 86 -29.26 4.01 -2.23
CA HIS A 86 -29.54 5.36 -2.71
C HIS A 86 -29.98 5.33 -4.17
N GLU A 87 -30.61 6.42 -4.65
CA GLU A 87 -31.18 6.60 -5.99
C GLU A 87 -30.21 7.31 -6.98
N PHE A 88 -28.92 7.42 -6.68
CA PHE A 88 -27.96 8.08 -7.57
C PHE A 88 -27.70 7.26 -8.86
N GLU A 89 -27.27 7.96 -9.92
CA GLU A 89 -26.85 7.35 -11.17
C GLU A 89 -25.74 6.31 -10.94
N ILE A 90 -25.86 5.16 -11.60
CA ILE A 90 -24.92 4.06 -11.46
C ILE A 90 -24.01 4.05 -12.68
N TYR A 91 -22.72 4.25 -12.46
CA TYR A 91 -21.70 4.18 -13.50
C TYR A 91 -21.23 2.74 -13.74
N PRO A 92 -20.85 2.41 -15.00
CA PRO A 92 -20.33 1.07 -15.32
C PRO A 92 -18.99 0.80 -14.64
N ASN A 93 -18.65 -0.49 -14.50
CA ASN A 93 -17.31 -0.90 -14.09
C ASN A 93 -16.37 -0.84 -15.31
N LEU A 94 -15.47 0.15 -15.33
CA LEU A 94 -14.52 0.38 -16.43
C LEU A 94 -13.18 -0.33 -16.24
N ILE A 95 -12.97 -0.98 -15.07
CA ILE A 95 -11.66 -1.57 -14.72
C ILE A 95 -11.64 -3.10 -14.73
N GLU A 96 -12.77 -3.76 -14.98
CA GLU A 96 -12.91 -5.21 -14.86
C GLU A 96 -11.95 -5.99 -15.77
N GLU A 97 -11.80 -5.54 -17.01
CA GLU A 97 -10.91 -6.16 -18.01
C GLU A 97 -9.72 -5.25 -18.38
N LEU A 98 -9.53 -4.16 -17.65
CA LEU A 98 -8.51 -3.16 -17.96
C LEU A 98 -7.13 -3.64 -17.50
N MET A 99 -6.17 -3.68 -18.43
CA MET A 99 -4.76 -3.80 -18.07
C MET A 99 -4.27 -2.44 -17.54
N ILE A 100 -3.89 -2.42 -16.27
CA ILE A 100 -3.39 -1.20 -15.61
C ILE A 100 -1.88 -1.24 -15.67
N ASP A 101 -1.29 -0.39 -16.51
CA ASP A 101 0.12 -0.38 -16.85
C ASP A 101 0.80 0.99 -16.78
N ASP A 102 0.04 2.03 -16.40
CA ASP A 102 0.60 3.38 -16.25
C ASP A 102 0.12 4.09 -14.97
N ILE A 103 0.93 5.06 -14.56
CA ILE A 103 0.64 5.98 -13.45
C ILE A 103 -0.50 6.92 -13.87
N ASN A 104 -1.41 7.22 -12.95
CA ASN A 104 -2.59 8.04 -13.18
C ASN A 104 -3.59 7.47 -14.21
N GLN A 105 -3.48 6.19 -14.56
CA GLN A 105 -4.46 5.54 -15.42
C GLN A 105 -5.77 5.25 -14.66
N VAL A 106 -5.66 4.73 -13.43
CA VAL A 106 -6.81 4.44 -12.56
C VAL A 106 -6.53 4.91 -11.14
N TRP A 107 -7.41 5.74 -10.64
CA TRP A 107 -7.45 6.12 -9.22
C TRP A 107 -8.62 5.42 -8.53
N THR A 108 -8.40 4.94 -7.32
CA THR A 108 -9.46 4.36 -6.51
C THR A 108 -9.68 5.16 -5.23
N ALA A 109 -10.94 5.27 -4.83
CA ALA A 109 -11.33 5.93 -3.59
C ALA A 109 -11.95 4.95 -2.61
N ASP A 110 -11.64 5.10 -1.32
CA ASP A 110 -12.31 4.37 -0.24
C ASP A 110 -12.34 5.20 1.04
N LEU A 111 -13.30 4.87 1.90
CA LEU A 111 -13.51 5.47 3.21
C LEU A 111 -13.30 4.45 4.31
N THR A 112 -12.68 4.89 5.40
CA THR A 112 -12.59 4.09 6.60
C THR A 112 -12.84 4.91 7.85
N TYR A 113 -13.18 4.23 8.94
CA TYR A 113 -13.30 4.85 10.26
C TYR A 113 -12.16 4.38 11.17
N ILE A 114 -11.79 5.27 12.06
CA ILE A 114 -10.77 5.10 13.08
C ILE A 114 -11.47 5.26 14.42
N ARG A 115 -11.44 4.22 15.25
CA ARG A 115 -12.02 4.29 16.58
C ARG A 115 -11.10 5.10 17.50
N ILE A 116 -11.69 6.03 18.22
CA ILE A 116 -11.06 6.78 19.31
C ILE A 116 -11.83 6.52 20.62
N GLU A 117 -11.36 7.03 21.75
CA GLU A 117 -12.00 6.83 23.04
C GLU A 117 -13.49 7.25 23.04
N ASN A 118 -13.79 8.39 22.43
CA ASN A 118 -15.11 8.98 22.41
C ASN A 118 -15.72 9.05 21.00
N GLY A 119 -15.77 7.92 20.27
CA GLY A 119 -16.44 7.86 18.98
C GLY A 119 -15.53 7.41 17.84
N PHE A 120 -15.75 8.01 16.66
CA PHE A 120 -15.06 7.66 15.43
C PHE A 120 -14.55 8.90 14.71
N ILE A 121 -13.45 8.73 14.02
CA ILE A 121 -12.88 9.65 13.04
C ILE A 121 -12.91 8.93 11.69
N TYR A 122 -13.12 9.69 10.64
CA TYR A 122 -13.22 9.15 9.29
C TYR A 122 -12.04 9.60 8.45
N LEU A 123 -11.56 8.70 7.61
CA LEU A 123 -10.48 8.91 6.65
C LEU A 123 -10.99 8.56 5.26
N ALA A 124 -10.90 9.50 4.33
CA ALA A 124 -11.00 9.24 2.90
C ALA A 124 -9.59 9.13 2.31
N VAL A 125 -9.39 8.22 1.37
CA VAL A 125 -8.13 8.08 0.63
C VAL A 125 -8.39 7.95 -0.85
N ILE A 126 -7.50 8.54 -1.65
CA ILE A 126 -7.40 8.34 -3.09
C ILE A 126 -6.05 7.67 -3.37
N ILE A 127 -6.07 6.61 -4.13
CA ILE A 127 -4.92 5.75 -4.37
C ILE A 127 -4.74 5.57 -5.88
N ASP A 128 -3.54 5.77 -6.37
CA ASP A 128 -3.16 5.35 -7.71
C ASP A 128 -3.05 3.83 -7.74
N LEU A 129 -3.85 3.18 -8.59
CA LEU A 129 -3.98 1.72 -8.57
C LEU A 129 -2.75 1.01 -9.16
N PHE A 130 -2.00 1.65 -10.05
CA PHE A 130 -0.78 1.12 -10.62
C PHE A 130 0.38 1.16 -9.61
N SER A 131 0.66 2.34 -9.07
CA SER A 131 1.79 2.57 -8.17
C SER A 131 1.50 2.23 -6.70
N ARG A 132 0.23 2.00 -6.33
CA ARG A 132 -0.21 1.79 -4.94
C ARG A 132 0.03 3.00 -4.05
N LYS A 133 0.36 4.15 -4.59
CA LYS A 133 0.62 5.38 -3.84
C LYS A 133 -0.67 6.02 -3.37
N ILE A 134 -0.73 6.39 -2.11
CA ILE A 134 -1.80 7.25 -1.59
C ILE A 134 -1.48 8.67 -2.05
N ILE A 135 -2.32 9.21 -2.93
CA ILE A 135 -2.11 10.49 -3.61
C ILE A 135 -2.97 11.61 -3.04
N GLY A 136 -4.09 11.26 -2.41
CA GLY A 136 -4.95 12.20 -1.70
C GLY A 136 -5.56 11.55 -0.47
N TRP A 137 -5.79 12.35 0.57
CA TRP A 137 -6.44 11.88 1.80
C TRP A 137 -7.05 13.04 2.57
N GLN A 138 -8.09 12.74 3.36
CA GLN A 138 -8.70 13.71 4.27
C GLN A 138 -9.21 13.03 5.53
N ILE A 139 -9.08 13.71 6.66
CA ILE A 139 -9.50 13.25 7.99
C ILE A 139 -10.60 14.16 8.51
N SER A 140 -11.73 13.58 8.94
CA SER A 140 -12.87 14.34 9.49
C SER A 140 -13.50 13.65 10.69
N LYS A 141 -14.17 14.43 11.51
CA LYS A 141 -15.06 13.92 12.58
C LYS A 141 -16.41 13.46 12.06
N ARG A 142 -16.74 13.73 10.80
CA ARG A 142 -18.03 13.41 10.17
C ARG A 142 -17.81 12.69 8.86
N ILE A 143 -18.71 11.79 8.54
CA ILE A 143 -18.90 11.26 7.19
C ILE A 143 -19.84 12.23 6.46
N ASP A 144 -19.26 13.10 5.66
CA ASP A 144 -20.01 13.97 4.77
C ASP A 144 -19.35 14.01 3.39
N ARG A 145 -20.01 14.68 2.41
CA ARG A 145 -19.50 14.82 1.05
C ARG A 145 -18.15 15.52 0.99
N PHE A 146 -17.87 16.44 1.91
CA PHE A 146 -16.62 17.19 1.92
C PHE A 146 -15.40 16.32 2.25
N LEU A 147 -15.58 15.27 3.05
CA LEU A 147 -14.51 14.34 3.39
C LEU A 147 -13.92 13.66 2.12
N ALA A 148 -14.76 13.15 1.24
CA ALA A 148 -14.34 12.53 -0.01
C ALA A 148 -13.86 13.58 -1.02
N LEU A 149 -14.59 14.71 -1.12
CA LEU A 149 -14.30 15.79 -2.05
C LEU A 149 -12.92 16.42 -1.80
N ASP A 150 -12.58 16.70 -0.55
CA ASP A 150 -11.29 17.32 -0.20
C ASP A 150 -10.11 16.33 -0.42
N ALA A 151 -10.33 15.04 -0.20
CA ALA A 151 -9.34 14.02 -0.57
C ALA A 151 -9.10 13.98 -2.10
N LEU A 152 -10.15 14.09 -2.91
CA LEU A 152 -10.05 14.15 -4.37
C LEU A 152 -9.36 15.43 -4.83
N LYS A 153 -9.72 16.60 -4.29
CA LYS A 153 -9.05 17.87 -4.60
C LYS A 153 -7.55 17.80 -4.33
N MET A 154 -7.16 17.28 -3.16
CA MET A 154 -5.74 17.07 -2.83
C MET A 154 -5.04 16.18 -3.87
N ALA A 155 -5.67 15.09 -4.31
CA ALA A 155 -5.10 14.19 -5.31
C ALA A 155 -4.92 14.90 -6.67
N ILE A 156 -5.94 15.65 -7.12
CA ILE A 156 -5.89 16.42 -8.38
C ILE A 156 -4.77 17.46 -8.33
N GLU A 157 -4.70 18.26 -7.27
CA GLU A 157 -3.66 19.29 -7.09
C GLU A 157 -2.25 18.71 -7.11
N ARG A 158 -2.05 17.55 -6.46
CA ARG A 158 -0.74 16.89 -6.38
C ARG A 158 -0.29 16.25 -7.68
N ARG A 159 -1.24 15.75 -8.48
CA ARG A 159 -0.94 14.87 -9.63
C ARG A 159 -1.16 15.54 -10.97
N ASN A 160 -2.04 16.55 -11.05
CA ASN A 160 -2.49 17.11 -12.31
C ASN A 160 -2.73 16.01 -13.37
N PRO A 161 -3.71 15.10 -13.13
CA PRO A 161 -3.85 13.88 -13.91
C PRO A 161 -4.20 14.19 -15.38
N PRO A 162 -3.81 13.33 -16.32
CA PRO A 162 -4.23 13.47 -17.70
C PRO A 162 -5.74 13.28 -17.83
N ARG A 163 -6.35 13.94 -18.82
CA ARG A 163 -7.77 13.68 -19.15
C ARG A 163 -7.94 12.22 -19.57
N GLY A 164 -9.01 11.58 -19.12
CA GLY A 164 -9.25 10.16 -19.34
C GLY A 164 -8.81 9.25 -18.20
N THR A 165 -8.20 9.80 -17.14
CA THR A 165 -7.96 9.04 -15.89
C THR A 165 -9.29 8.47 -15.40
N ILE A 166 -9.31 7.18 -15.06
CA ILE A 166 -10.50 6.53 -14.51
C ILE A 166 -10.50 6.71 -12.99
N HIS A 167 -11.61 7.23 -12.46
CA HIS A 167 -11.86 7.26 -11.02
C HIS A 167 -12.84 6.14 -10.66
N HIS A 168 -12.38 5.15 -9.89
CA HIS A 168 -13.16 4.00 -9.47
C HIS A 168 -13.45 4.03 -7.97
N SER A 169 -14.72 3.79 -7.58
CA SER A 169 -15.14 3.73 -6.18
C SER A 169 -16.21 2.67 -5.97
N ASP A 170 -16.53 2.40 -4.70
CA ASP A 170 -17.77 1.72 -4.38
C ASP A 170 -18.97 2.64 -4.66
N ARG A 171 -20.19 2.11 -4.47
CA ARG A 171 -21.42 2.88 -4.65
C ARG A 171 -21.79 3.71 -3.43
N GLY A 172 -20.82 4.24 -2.71
CA GLY A 172 -21.10 5.13 -1.58
C GLY A 172 -21.67 6.47 -2.05
N SER A 173 -22.73 6.97 -1.38
CA SER A 173 -23.38 8.24 -1.72
C SER A 173 -22.43 9.44 -1.79
N GLN A 174 -21.34 9.42 -1.03
CA GLN A 174 -20.30 10.44 -1.03
C GLN A 174 -19.52 10.55 -2.33
N TYR A 175 -19.46 9.49 -3.15
CA TYR A 175 -18.77 9.45 -4.44
C TYR A 175 -19.70 9.74 -5.63
N LEU A 176 -21.01 9.66 -5.40
CA LEU A 176 -22.04 9.80 -6.44
C LEU A 176 -22.84 11.09 -6.29
N CYS A 177 -22.52 11.95 -5.33
CA CYS A 177 -23.16 13.26 -5.18
C CYS A 177 -22.67 14.22 -6.27
N ASP A 178 -23.52 15.19 -6.62
CA ASP A 178 -23.29 16.13 -7.73
C ASP A 178 -21.93 16.84 -7.61
N ASP A 179 -21.60 17.43 -6.45
CA ASP A 179 -20.34 18.14 -6.24
C ASP A 179 -19.10 17.26 -6.57
N TYR A 180 -19.18 15.94 -6.29
CA TYR A 180 -18.07 15.02 -6.52
C TYR A 180 -17.96 14.63 -8.00
N THR A 181 -19.07 14.32 -8.62
CA THR A 181 -19.12 13.92 -10.03
C THR A 181 -18.87 15.11 -10.97
N GLU A 182 -19.29 16.32 -10.61
CA GLU A 182 -18.93 17.56 -11.29
C GLU A 182 -17.41 17.79 -11.27
N LEU A 183 -16.78 17.68 -10.09
CA LEU A 183 -15.33 17.82 -9.97
C LEU A 183 -14.56 16.79 -10.82
N LEU A 184 -15.02 15.54 -10.89
CA LEU A 184 -14.45 14.52 -11.77
C LEU A 184 -14.59 14.91 -13.25
N THR A 185 -15.77 15.35 -13.65
CA THR A 185 -16.08 15.73 -15.04
C THR A 185 -15.26 16.94 -15.49
N GLU A 186 -15.18 17.98 -14.68
CA GLU A 186 -14.38 19.19 -14.95
C GLU A 186 -12.91 18.86 -15.19
N ASN A 187 -12.37 17.91 -14.42
CA ASN A 187 -11.00 17.46 -14.56
C ASN A 187 -10.80 16.34 -15.60
N GLY A 188 -11.87 15.95 -16.31
CA GLY A 188 -11.81 15.00 -17.43
C GLY A 188 -11.64 13.55 -17.02
N PHE A 189 -12.08 13.18 -15.82
CA PHE A 189 -12.10 11.78 -15.39
C PHE A 189 -13.25 10.99 -16.04
N HIS A 190 -13.05 9.70 -16.15
CA HIS A 190 -14.11 8.72 -16.38
C HIS A 190 -14.54 8.11 -15.05
N THR A 191 -15.82 8.28 -14.69
CA THR A 191 -16.37 7.72 -13.46
C THR A 191 -16.66 6.23 -13.65
N SER A 192 -16.23 5.41 -12.68
CA SER A 192 -16.40 3.97 -12.65
C SER A 192 -16.84 3.50 -11.26
N CYS A 193 -17.75 2.54 -11.19
CA CYS A 193 -18.23 1.99 -9.94
C CYS A 193 -18.18 0.46 -9.93
N SER A 194 -17.87 -0.12 -8.77
CA SER A 194 -17.98 -1.57 -8.55
C SER A 194 -19.41 -2.07 -8.78
N ALA A 195 -19.59 -3.27 -9.28
CA ALA A 195 -20.90 -3.91 -9.38
C ALA A 195 -21.47 -4.19 -7.97
N LYS A 196 -22.80 -4.10 -7.82
CA LYS A 196 -23.47 -4.36 -6.54
C LYS A 196 -23.19 -5.80 -6.07
N GLY A 197 -22.53 -5.94 -4.93
CA GLY A 197 -22.26 -7.25 -4.33
C GLY A 197 -21.12 -8.04 -4.95
N ASN A 198 -20.32 -7.45 -5.84
CA ASN A 198 -19.11 -8.07 -6.36
C ASN A 198 -17.88 -7.58 -5.56
N PRO A 199 -17.38 -8.37 -4.57
CA PRO A 199 -16.22 -7.98 -3.77
C PRO A 199 -14.91 -7.99 -4.58
N TYR A 200 -14.89 -8.62 -5.75
CA TYR A 200 -13.69 -8.71 -6.58
C TYR A 200 -13.35 -7.38 -7.24
N ASP A 201 -14.36 -6.57 -7.58
CA ASP A 201 -14.18 -5.28 -8.26
C ASP A 201 -13.43 -4.25 -7.39
N ASN A 202 -13.49 -4.40 -6.06
CA ASN A 202 -12.82 -3.51 -5.10
C ASN A 202 -11.71 -4.20 -4.29
N ALA A 203 -11.34 -5.45 -4.65
CA ALA A 203 -10.37 -6.25 -3.90
C ALA A 203 -9.00 -5.55 -3.76
N TRP A 204 -8.60 -4.76 -4.74
CA TRP A 204 -7.35 -3.98 -4.71
C TRP A 204 -7.39 -2.90 -3.64
N THR A 205 -8.46 -2.11 -3.63
CA THR A 205 -8.67 -1.03 -2.65
C THR A 205 -8.88 -1.60 -1.25
N GLU A 206 -9.64 -2.69 -1.11
CA GLU A 206 -9.80 -3.39 0.17
C GLU A 206 -8.46 -3.91 0.72
N SER A 207 -7.60 -4.47 -0.14
CA SER A 207 -6.27 -4.93 0.26
C SER A 207 -5.39 -3.78 0.74
N LEU A 208 -5.46 -2.63 0.10
CA LEU A 208 -4.74 -1.42 0.49
C LEU A 208 -5.27 -0.86 1.80
N MET A 209 -6.59 -0.73 1.94
CA MET A 209 -7.23 -0.29 3.18
C MET A 209 -6.98 -1.24 4.33
N LYS A 210 -6.96 -2.54 4.07
CA LYS A 210 -6.55 -3.55 5.06
C LYS A 210 -5.12 -3.31 5.54
N THR A 211 -4.22 -2.97 4.64
CA THR A 211 -2.84 -2.61 4.99
C THR A 211 -2.80 -1.40 5.91
N LEU A 212 -3.45 -0.30 5.54
CA LEU A 212 -3.50 0.92 6.33
C LEU A 212 -4.10 0.68 7.73
N LYS A 213 -5.22 -0.05 7.76
CA LYS A 213 -5.86 -0.43 9.03
C LYS A 213 -4.94 -1.25 9.93
N TYR A 214 -4.26 -2.21 9.37
CA TYR A 214 -3.48 -3.16 10.15
C TYR A 214 -2.09 -2.67 10.51
N ASP A 215 -1.44 -1.90 9.64
CA ASP A 215 -0.07 -1.44 9.88
C ASP A 215 -0.03 -0.17 10.74
N GLU A 216 -1.13 0.62 10.77
CA GLU A 216 -1.21 1.86 11.54
C GLU A 216 -2.42 1.90 12.48
N ILE A 217 -3.66 1.91 11.95
CA ILE A 217 -4.85 2.24 12.72
C ILE A 217 -5.09 1.29 13.90
N TYR A 218 -4.84 -0.02 13.73
CA TYR A 218 -5.03 -1.01 14.78
C TYR A 218 -3.80 -1.21 15.68
N MET A 219 -2.65 -0.67 15.29
CA MET A 219 -1.42 -0.73 16.07
C MET A 219 -1.36 0.37 17.12
N TYR A 220 -1.91 1.55 16.79
CA TYR A 220 -1.98 2.66 17.72
C TYR A 220 -3.39 2.76 18.30
N GLU A 221 -3.49 2.79 19.62
CA GLU A 221 -4.74 3.13 20.30
C GLU A 221 -4.91 4.64 20.26
N TYR A 222 -5.49 5.14 19.15
CA TYR A 222 -5.80 6.54 19.03
C TYR A 222 -6.85 6.95 20.06
N LYS A 223 -6.52 7.93 20.88
CA LYS A 223 -7.41 8.41 21.93
C LYS A 223 -8.26 9.59 21.51
N THR A 224 -7.68 10.50 20.74
CA THR A 224 -8.30 11.77 20.36
C THR A 224 -8.19 12.04 18.87
N TYR A 225 -9.01 12.97 18.39
CA TYR A 225 -8.90 13.52 17.02
C TYR A 225 -7.50 14.08 16.74
N LEU A 226 -6.93 14.81 17.68
CA LEU A 226 -5.60 15.41 17.51
C LEU A 226 -4.52 14.35 17.32
N ASN A 227 -4.60 13.22 18.04
CA ASN A 227 -3.65 12.11 17.84
C ASN A 227 -3.73 11.53 16.42
N VAL A 228 -4.95 11.44 15.85
CA VAL A 228 -5.12 10.93 14.48
C VAL A 228 -4.52 11.91 13.47
N VAL A 229 -4.85 13.19 13.57
CA VAL A 229 -4.40 14.25 12.64
C VAL A 229 -2.88 14.44 12.72
N GLU A 230 -2.26 14.21 13.85
CA GLU A 230 -0.80 14.34 14.00
C GLU A 230 -0.04 13.13 13.43
N LYS A 231 -0.52 11.91 13.65
CA LYS A 231 0.22 10.68 13.34
C LYS A 231 -0.08 10.10 11.97
N LEU A 232 -1.36 10.03 11.62
CA LEU A 232 -1.78 9.34 10.39
C LEU A 232 -1.24 9.98 9.10
N PRO A 233 -1.20 11.33 8.94
CA PRO A 233 -0.53 11.94 7.79
C PRO A 233 0.95 11.56 7.67
N LYS A 234 1.68 11.54 8.78
CA LYS A 234 3.10 11.13 8.81
C LYS A 234 3.26 9.67 8.38
N PHE A 235 2.37 8.79 8.86
CA PHE A 235 2.38 7.40 8.42
C PHE A 235 2.12 7.28 6.92
N ILE A 236 1.11 7.97 6.39
CA ILE A 236 0.79 7.92 4.95
C ILE A 236 1.98 8.40 4.11
N GLU A 237 2.51 9.57 4.43
CA GLU A 237 3.52 10.23 3.58
C GLU A 237 4.92 9.62 3.77
N GLU A 238 5.35 9.36 5.01
CA GLU A 238 6.73 8.97 5.28
C GLU A 238 6.93 7.45 5.38
N VAL A 239 5.92 6.73 5.85
CA VAL A 239 6.04 5.27 6.05
C VAL A 239 5.42 4.52 4.87
N TYR A 240 4.14 4.75 4.59
CA TYR A 240 3.44 4.01 3.55
C TYR A 240 3.99 4.33 2.15
N ASN A 241 4.03 5.60 1.76
CA ASN A 241 4.43 5.99 0.42
C ASN A 241 5.94 5.81 0.16
N LYS A 242 6.80 6.10 1.16
CA LYS A 242 8.26 6.14 0.96
C LYS A 242 9.02 4.89 1.39
N LYS A 243 8.50 4.11 2.34
CA LYS A 243 9.28 3.03 2.95
C LYS A 243 8.62 1.65 2.88
N ARG A 244 7.28 1.62 2.86
CA ARG A 244 6.56 0.37 2.88
C ARG A 244 6.73 -0.41 1.58
N LEU A 245 7.26 -1.63 1.69
CA LEU A 245 7.44 -2.50 0.53
C LEU A 245 6.11 -3.13 0.10
N HIS A 246 5.88 -3.23 -1.21
CA HIS A 246 4.72 -3.88 -1.80
C HIS A 246 5.14 -5.03 -2.71
N SER A 247 4.62 -6.24 -2.46
CA SER A 247 4.97 -7.42 -3.28
C SER A 247 4.56 -7.27 -4.75
N SER A 248 3.43 -6.58 -5.01
CA SER A 248 2.97 -6.27 -6.36
C SER A 248 3.88 -5.27 -7.11
N LEU A 249 4.71 -4.53 -6.40
CA LEU A 249 5.68 -3.57 -6.93
C LEU A 249 7.12 -4.12 -6.89
N ASN A 250 7.30 -5.42 -6.97
CA ASN A 250 8.61 -6.08 -6.83
C ASN A 250 9.33 -5.68 -5.52
N TYR A 251 8.60 -5.56 -4.44
CA TYR A 251 9.10 -5.14 -3.11
C TYR A 251 9.76 -3.75 -3.12
N LEU A 252 9.20 -2.83 -3.89
CA LEU A 252 9.52 -1.40 -3.84
C LEU A 252 8.45 -0.65 -3.05
N PRO A 253 8.83 0.46 -2.40
CA PRO A 253 7.85 1.44 -1.94
C PRO A 253 7.17 2.15 -3.13
N PRO A 254 5.94 2.64 -2.98
CA PRO A 254 5.21 3.34 -4.03
C PRO A 254 5.99 4.46 -4.70
N GLU A 255 6.61 5.35 -3.92
CA GLU A 255 7.38 6.48 -4.46
C GLU A 255 8.63 6.05 -5.22
N GLU A 256 9.36 5.06 -4.71
CA GLU A 256 10.53 4.52 -5.41
C GLU A 256 10.14 3.80 -6.71
N PHE A 257 8.98 3.13 -6.70
CA PHE A 257 8.43 2.49 -7.90
C PHE A 257 8.11 3.52 -8.98
N GLU A 258 7.41 4.61 -8.64
CA GLU A 258 7.09 5.68 -9.59
C GLU A 258 8.34 6.33 -10.17
N ASN A 259 9.34 6.63 -9.33
CA ASN A 259 10.59 7.22 -9.78
C ASN A 259 11.34 6.30 -10.76
N LYS A 260 11.36 4.99 -10.51
CA LYS A 260 11.98 4.02 -11.43
C LYS A 260 11.21 3.89 -12.74
N PHE A 261 9.87 3.92 -12.67
CA PHE A 261 9.02 3.83 -13.85
C PHE A 261 9.21 5.06 -14.76
N ALA A 262 9.22 6.27 -14.20
CA ALA A 262 9.48 7.50 -14.94
C ALA A 262 10.84 7.47 -15.63
N ASN A 263 11.91 7.12 -14.90
CA ASN A 263 13.26 7.05 -15.46
C ASN A 263 13.38 6.01 -16.59
N LYS A 264 12.66 4.89 -16.50
CA LYS A 264 12.63 3.88 -17.56
C LYS A 264 11.99 4.42 -18.83
N ASN A 265 10.83 5.08 -18.70
CA ASN A 265 10.10 5.65 -19.83
C ASN A 265 10.93 6.76 -20.52
N GLU A 266 11.62 7.61 -19.77
CA GLU A 266 12.54 8.62 -20.32
C GLU A 266 13.70 7.99 -21.11
N SER A 267 14.29 6.91 -20.58
CA SER A 267 15.40 6.22 -21.27
C SER A 267 14.94 5.53 -22.55
N GLU A 268 13.78 4.91 -22.57
CA GLU A 268 13.19 4.29 -23.75
C GLU A 268 12.80 5.34 -24.81
N TYR A 269 12.28 6.50 -24.39
CA TYR A 269 11.98 7.61 -25.28
C TYR A 269 13.24 8.16 -25.94
N GLN A 270 14.31 8.41 -25.18
CA GLN A 270 15.60 8.88 -25.72
C GLN A 270 16.22 7.87 -26.68
N THR A 271 16.12 6.58 -26.39
CA THR A 271 16.64 5.50 -27.26
C THR A 271 15.87 5.44 -28.59
N ASN A 272 14.57 5.68 -28.57
CA ASN A 272 13.72 5.68 -29.77
C ASN A 272 13.92 6.95 -30.63
N VAL A 273 14.14 8.10 -30.00
CA VAL A 273 14.43 9.37 -30.70
C VAL A 273 15.85 9.37 -31.32
N SER A 274 16.78 8.64 -30.73
CA SER A 274 18.19 8.55 -31.19
C SER A 274 18.39 7.55 -32.33
N ARG A 275 17.37 6.80 -32.76
CA ARG A 275 17.45 5.96 -33.94
C ARG A 275 17.24 6.82 -35.19
N PRO A 276 18.29 7.05 -36.04
CA PRO A 276 18.08 7.77 -37.26
C PRO A 276 17.13 7.02 -38.17
N SER A 277 16.07 7.69 -38.62
CA SER A 277 15.21 7.16 -39.66
C SER A 277 16.00 7.13 -40.97
N PHE A 278 16.66 6.03 -41.27
CA PHE A 278 17.13 5.77 -42.63
C PHE A 278 15.87 5.52 -43.49
N ARG A 279 15.39 6.56 -44.15
CA ARG A 279 14.56 6.41 -45.36
C ARG A 279 15.49 6.12 -46.53
N LEU A 280 15.36 4.93 -47.11
CA LEU A 280 15.77 4.62 -48.46
C LEU A 280 14.75 5.20 -49.45
#